data_b547fde7ade4f38226e1b2a4a6f85167
#
_entry.id   b547fde7ade4f38226e1b2a4a6f85167
#
_cell.length_a   1.000
_cell.length_b   1.000
_cell.length_c   1.000
_cell.angle_alpha   90.00
_cell.angle_beta   90.00
_cell.angle_gamma   90.00
#
_symmetry.space_group_name_H-M   'P 1'
#
loop_
_entity.id
_entity.type
_entity.pdbx_description
1 polymer ?
#
loop_
_entity_poly.entity_id
_entity_poly.type
_entity_poly.pdbx_seq_one_letter_code
_entity_poly.pdbx_strand_id
1 'polypeptide(L)'
;MSVNVPLRKWRSADPAILIGRRCIARTNDDVVIDGRLELIRRPDGAATLRFQGIGNDIIDHDPNTCSNSMSDGIRSLAIYGKE
;
A
#
# COMPACT_ATOMS: atom_id res chain seq x y z
N MET A 1 21.02 -9.67 -3.53
CA MET A 1 19.94 -9.61 -4.52
C MET A 1 19.27 -8.24 -4.44
N SER A 2 19.00 -7.67 -5.57
CA SER A 2 18.36 -6.35 -5.59
C SER A 2 16.89 -6.44 -5.18
N VAL A 3 16.45 -5.52 -4.32
CA VAL A 3 15.06 -5.37 -3.90
C VAL A 3 14.45 -4.07 -4.42
N ASN A 4 15.09 -3.48 -5.43
CA ASN A 4 14.66 -2.18 -5.96
C ASN A 4 13.65 -2.31 -7.10
N VAL A 5 13.22 -3.54 -7.44
CA VAL A 5 12.22 -3.77 -8.47
C VAL A 5 10.84 -3.67 -7.83
N PRO A 6 9.97 -2.79 -8.34
CA PRO A 6 8.62 -2.67 -7.79
C PRO A 6 7.82 -3.97 -7.94
N LEU A 7 7.01 -4.27 -6.96
CA LEU A 7 6.09 -5.40 -6.98
C LEU A 7 4.89 -5.04 -7.88
N ARG A 8 4.86 -5.60 -9.09
CA ARG A 8 3.85 -5.19 -10.09
C ARG A 8 2.46 -5.71 -9.80
N LYS A 9 2.35 -6.85 -9.11
CA LYS A 9 1.06 -7.51 -8.86
C LYS A 9 0.47 -7.16 -7.50
N TRP A 10 0.81 -6.02 -6.96
CA TRP A 10 0.32 -5.61 -5.64
C TRP A 10 -1.21 -5.51 -5.61
N ARG A 11 -1.85 -5.24 -6.77
CA ARG A 11 -3.31 -5.09 -6.82
C ARG A 11 -4.05 -6.40 -6.53
N SER A 12 -3.43 -7.54 -6.80
CA SER A 12 -4.01 -8.86 -6.54
C SER A 12 -3.31 -9.60 -5.40
N ALA A 13 -2.40 -8.95 -4.70
CA ALA A 13 -1.67 -9.56 -3.60
C ALA A 13 -2.51 -9.56 -2.33
N ASP A 14 -2.30 -10.59 -1.50
CA ASP A 14 -2.86 -10.59 -0.15
C ASP A 14 -2.26 -9.39 0.61
N PRO A 15 -3.10 -8.55 1.24
CA PRO A 15 -2.58 -7.39 1.97
C PRO A 15 -1.55 -7.75 3.02
N ALA A 16 -1.63 -8.95 3.59
CA ALA A 16 -0.68 -9.39 4.61
C ALA A 16 0.75 -9.48 4.10
N ILE A 17 0.95 -9.73 2.80
CA ILE A 17 2.32 -9.78 2.25
C ILE A 17 2.88 -8.39 1.94
N LEU A 18 2.05 -7.37 1.98
CA LEU A 18 2.47 -5.99 1.73
C LEU A 18 2.95 -5.29 3.01
N ILE A 19 2.67 -5.87 4.17
CA ILE A 19 3.04 -5.30 5.47
C ILE A 19 4.57 -5.22 5.57
N GLY A 20 5.07 -4.06 5.98
CA GLY A 20 6.50 -3.84 6.20
C GLY A 20 7.29 -3.58 4.93
N ARG A 21 6.67 -3.66 3.76
CA ARG A 21 7.36 -3.35 2.51
C ARG A 21 7.51 -1.85 2.35
N ARG A 22 8.62 -1.45 1.76
CA ARG A 22 8.84 -0.05 1.41
C ARG A 22 7.88 0.33 0.30
N CYS A 23 7.24 1.46 0.46
CA CYS A 23 6.33 2.02 -0.54
C CYS A 23 6.67 3.49 -0.76
N ILE A 24 6.70 3.89 -2.02
CA ILE A 24 6.84 5.30 -2.38
C ILE A 24 5.55 5.68 -3.08
N ALA A 25 4.83 6.64 -2.52
CA ALA A 25 3.56 7.10 -3.05
C ALA A 25 3.66 8.57 -3.45
N ARG A 26 2.94 8.91 -4.51
CA ARG A 26 2.77 10.30 -4.93
C ARG A 26 1.30 10.66 -4.79
N THR A 27 1.04 11.75 -4.10
CA THR A 27 -0.31 12.26 -3.92
C THR A 27 -0.76 13.07 -5.14
N ASN A 28 -2.06 13.40 -5.18
CA ASN A 28 -2.59 14.26 -6.23
C ASN A 28 -2.00 15.68 -6.20
N ASP A 29 -1.46 16.09 -5.05
CA ASP A 29 -0.78 17.38 -4.86
C ASP A 29 0.72 17.30 -5.18
N ASP A 30 1.18 16.20 -5.78
CA ASP A 30 2.59 15.95 -6.11
C ASP A 30 3.52 15.85 -4.90
N VAL A 31 2.99 15.56 -3.74
CA VAL A 31 3.80 15.23 -2.56
C VAL A 31 4.24 13.78 -2.66
N VAL A 32 5.53 13.53 -2.47
CA VAL A 32 6.09 12.18 -2.45
C VAL A 32 6.28 11.74 -1.00
N ILE A 33 5.73 10.58 -0.66
CA ILE A 33 5.86 10.00 0.67
C ILE A 33 6.57 8.65 0.53
N ASP A 34 7.63 8.46 1.29
CA ASP A 34 8.40 7.23 1.30
C ASP A 34 8.31 6.64 2.71
N GLY A 35 7.88 5.41 2.80
CA GLY A 35 7.72 4.76 4.09
C GLY A 35 7.44 3.27 3.95
N ARG A 36 7.15 2.64 5.07
CA ARG A 36 6.78 1.23 5.12
C ARG A 36 5.32 1.10 5.46
N LEU A 37 4.68 0.07 4.89
CA LEU A 37 3.25 -0.12 5.02
C LEU A 37 2.90 -0.88 6.29
N GLU A 38 1.78 -0.50 6.91
CA GLU A 38 1.14 -1.24 7.99
C GLU A 38 -0.31 -1.52 7.60
N LEU A 39 -0.87 -2.59 8.15
CA LEU A 39 -2.23 -3.01 7.85
C LEU A 39 -3.15 -2.61 8.99
N ILE A 40 -4.24 -1.93 8.63
CA ILE A 40 -5.30 -1.59 9.57
C ILE A 40 -6.56 -2.34 9.14
N ARG A 41 -7.05 -3.21 10.00
CA ARG A 41 -8.30 -3.94 9.73
C ARG A 41 -9.48 -3.14 10.26
N ARG A 42 -10.55 -3.14 9.48
CA ARG A 42 -11.79 -2.44 9.82
C ARG A 42 -12.82 -3.44 10.32
N PRO A 43 -13.81 -2.99 11.14
CA PRO A 43 -14.85 -3.87 11.65
C PRO A 43 -15.72 -4.52 10.57
N ASP A 44 -15.84 -3.89 9.40
CA ASP A 44 -16.63 -4.40 8.28
C ASP A 44 -15.90 -5.47 7.45
N GLY A 45 -14.70 -5.88 7.85
CA GLY A 45 -13.90 -6.86 7.13
C GLY A 45 -12.99 -6.26 6.07
N ALA A 46 -13.16 -5.00 5.74
CA ALA A 46 -12.23 -4.31 4.85
C ALA A 46 -10.90 -4.07 5.55
N ALA A 47 -9.89 -3.74 4.79
CA ALA A 47 -8.58 -3.40 5.32
C ALA A 47 -7.99 -2.21 4.56
N THR A 48 -7.14 -1.49 5.23
CA THR A 48 -6.45 -0.35 4.64
C THR A 48 -4.97 -0.48 4.96
N LEU A 49 -4.13 -0.22 3.98
CA LEU A 49 -2.69 -0.12 4.20
C LEU A 49 -2.32 1.35 4.24
N ARG A 50 -1.52 1.70 5.22
CA ARG A 50 -1.08 3.08 5.43
C ARG A 50 0.40 3.09 5.80
N PHE A 51 1.01 4.26 5.72
CA PHE A 51 2.41 4.40 6.16
C PHE A 51 2.49 4.34 7.68
N GLN A 52 3.46 3.59 8.16
CA GLN A 52 3.74 3.51 9.59
C GLN A 52 4.06 4.90 10.14
N GLY A 53 3.36 5.29 11.20
CA GLY A 53 3.61 6.55 11.90
C GLY A 53 3.07 7.81 11.23
N ILE A 54 2.60 7.72 9.98
CA ILE A 54 2.08 8.89 9.26
C ILE A 54 0.56 8.92 9.25
N GLY A 55 -0.06 7.74 9.13
CA GLY A 55 -1.51 7.63 9.27
C GLY A 55 -2.32 7.88 8.00
N ASN A 56 -1.68 8.20 6.87
CA ASN A 56 -2.39 8.37 5.61
C ASN A 56 -2.71 7.02 4.99
N ASP A 57 -3.97 6.83 4.59
CA ASP A 57 -4.40 5.65 3.87
C ASP A 57 -3.81 5.67 2.46
N ILE A 58 -3.18 4.58 2.07
CA ILE A 58 -2.48 4.49 0.78
C ILE A 58 -3.16 3.47 -0.13
N ILE A 59 -3.58 2.33 0.42
CA ILE A 59 -4.17 1.24 -0.34
C ILE A 59 -5.41 0.77 0.40
N ASP A 60 -6.51 0.60 -0.34
CA ASP A 60 -7.74 0.02 0.17
C ASP A 60 -7.88 -1.40 -0.35
N HIS A 61 -8.17 -2.34 0.54
CA HIS A 61 -8.41 -3.73 0.20
C HIS A 61 -9.90 -4.04 0.23
N ASP A 62 -10.41 -4.55 -0.88
CA ASP A 62 -11.79 -5.03 -0.99
C ASP A 62 -11.81 -6.54 -0.77
N PRO A 63 -12.39 -7.03 0.34
CA PRO A 63 -12.43 -8.47 0.61
C PRO A 63 -13.36 -9.22 -0.36
N ASN A 64 -14.32 -8.56 -0.97
CA ASN A 64 -15.27 -9.20 -1.89
C ASN A 64 -14.61 -9.58 -3.21
N THR A 65 -13.68 -8.76 -3.70
CA THR A 65 -12.97 -9.01 -4.94
C THR A 65 -11.54 -9.48 -4.70
N CYS A 66 -11.09 -9.49 -3.46
CA CYS A 66 -9.70 -9.79 -3.08
C CYS A 66 -8.71 -8.92 -3.85
N SER A 67 -9.05 -7.65 -4.03
CA SER A 67 -8.23 -6.71 -4.80
C SER A 67 -7.87 -5.49 -3.98
N ASN A 68 -6.74 -4.89 -4.33
CA ASN A 68 -6.24 -3.68 -3.72
C ASN A 68 -6.32 -2.54 -4.73
N SER A 69 -6.62 -1.34 -4.24
CA SER A 69 -6.65 -0.14 -5.07
C SER A 69 -6.01 1.01 -4.32
N MET A 70 -5.58 2.01 -5.05
CA MET A 70 -5.05 3.21 -4.42
C MET A 70 -6.17 3.97 -3.72
N SER A 71 -5.92 4.40 -2.49
CA SER A 71 -6.85 5.23 -1.73
C SER A 71 -7.03 6.58 -2.42
N ASP A 72 -8.14 7.25 -2.10
CA ASP A 72 -8.41 8.60 -2.60
C ASP A 72 -7.25 9.53 -2.23
N GLY A 73 -6.86 10.38 -3.17
CA GLY A 73 -5.75 11.30 -2.96
C GLY A 73 -4.40 10.74 -3.35
N ILE A 74 -4.29 9.47 -3.68
CA ILE A 74 -3.05 8.85 -4.16
C ILE A 74 -3.10 8.74 -5.68
N ARG A 75 -2.09 9.28 -6.33
CA ARG A 75 -1.99 9.33 -7.79
C ARG A 75 -1.19 8.16 -8.35
N SER A 76 -0.12 7.78 -7.67
CA SER A 76 0.72 6.66 -8.07
C SER A 76 1.46 6.11 -6.87
N LEU A 77 1.86 4.84 -6.96
CA LEU A 77 2.68 4.24 -5.93
C LEU A 77 3.56 3.14 -6.51
N ALA A 78 4.62 2.85 -5.80
CA ALA A 78 5.50 1.73 -6.09
C ALA A 78 5.78 1.01 -4.76
N ILE A 79 5.57 -0.30 -4.76
CA ILE A 79 5.84 -1.15 -3.60
C ILE A 79 7.04 -2.03 -3.93
N TYR A 80 8.00 -2.08 -3.03
CA TYR A 80 9.24 -2.82 -3.26
C TYR A 80 9.23 -4.13 -2.49
N GLY A 81 10.07 -5.06 -2.92
CA GLY A 81 10.25 -6.31 -2.21
C GLY A 81 10.83 -6.11 -0.82
N LYS A 82 10.70 -7.13 0.03
CA LYS A 82 11.34 -7.12 1.34
C LYS A 82 12.86 -7.25 1.17
N GLU A 83 13.55 -6.48 1.98
CA GLU A 83 15.01 -6.54 2.04
C GLU A 83 15.48 -7.74 2.85
#